data_4890a013e39897a0d1b10338cc88f82c
#
_entry.id   4890a013e39897a0d1b10338cc88f82c
#
_cell.length_a   1.000
_cell.length_b   1.000
_cell.length_c   1.000
_cell.angle_alpha   90.00
_cell.angle_beta   90.00
_cell.angle_gamma   90.00
#
_symmetry.space_group_name_H-M   'P 1'
#
loop_
_entity.id
_entity.type
_entity.pdbx_description
1 polymer ?
#
loop_
_entity_poly.entity_id
_entity_poly.type
_entity_poly.pdbx_seq_one_letter_code
_entity_poly.pdbx_strand_id
1 'polypeptide(L)' 'MSTPYYDTVDRMQKQGVDPEYINGWAGGFLHNPKREEQRLNEAYEAGYTHGLEKNSSGFEAWIRAPAAK' A
#
# COMPACT_ATOMS: atom_id res chain seq x y z
N MET A 1 15.47 14.31 -5.93
CA MET A 1 14.03 14.59 -6.04
C MET A 1 13.24 13.33 -5.79
N SER A 2 12.31 13.38 -4.88
CA SER A 2 11.54 12.19 -4.58
C SER A 2 10.36 12.07 -5.52
N THR A 3 9.91 10.85 -5.70
CA THR A 3 8.75 10.58 -6.53
C THR A 3 7.57 10.30 -5.63
N PRO A 4 6.34 10.53 -6.12
CA PRO A 4 5.17 10.20 -5.31
C PRO A 4 5.17 8.75 -4.84
N TYR A 5 5.70 7.85 -5.66
CA TYR A 5 5.74 6.45 -5.30
C TYR A 5 6.57 6.24 -4.04
N TYR A 6 7.81 6.70 -4.06
CA TYR A 6 8.68 6.47 -2.93
C TYR A 6 8.23 7.23 -1.70
N ASP A 7 7.74 8.45 -1.89
CA ASP A 7 7.24 9.21 -0.76
C ASP A 7 6.11 8.48 -0.05
N THR A 8 5.18 7.97 -0.82
CA THR A 8 4.03 7.31 -0.23
C THR A 8 4.42 6.00 0.44
N VAL A 9 5.27 5.21 -0.21
CA VAL A 9 5.70 3.95 0.38
C VAL A 9 6.45 4.21 1.68
N ASP A 10 7.31 5.21 1.69
CA ASP A 10 8.06 5.56 2.89
C ASP A 10 7.12 5.96 4.03
N ARG A 11 6.13 6.78 3.71
CA ARG A 11 5.16 7.20 4.73
C ARG A 11 4.38 6.02 5.27
N MET A 12 3.97 5.11 4.38
CA MET A 12 3.23 3.94 4.83
C MET A 12 4.07 3.08 5.75
N GLN A 13 5.34 2.89 5.42
CA GLN A 13 6.21 2.09 6.26
C GLN A 13 6.42 2.75 7.62
N LYS A 14 6.60 4.05 7.63
CA LYS A 14 6.84 4.75 8.88
C LYS A 14 5.62 4.78 9.78
N GLN A 15 4.45 4.73 9.21
CA GLN A 15 3.22 4.78 9.99
C GLN A 15 2.69 3.42 10.36
N GLY A 16 3.37 2.35 9.96
CA GLY A 16 2.95 1.02 10.36
C GLY A 16 1.78 0.48 9.58
N VAL A 17 1.69 0.86 8.32
CA VAL A 17 0.64 0.35 7.46
C VAL A 17 0.87 -1.14 7.23
N ASP A 18 -0.22 -1.89 7.09
CA ASP A 18 -0.16 -3.32 6.83
C ASP A 18 0.76 -3.59 5.64
N PRO A 19 1.76 -4.48 5.81
CA PRO A 19 2.68 -4.75 4.71
C PRO A 19 2.01 -5.25 3.46
N GLU A 20 0.92 -6.00 3.59
CA GLU A 20 0.22 -6.47 2.40
C GLU A 20 -0.43 -5.32 1.65
N TYR A 21 -0.93 -4.31 2.38
CA TYR A 21 -1.44 -3.14 1.71
C TYR A 21 -0.33 -2.44 0.93
N ILE A 22 0.84 -2.30 1.55
CA ILE A 22 1.95 -1.64 0.88
C ILE A 22 2.35 -2.40 -0.38
N ASN A 23 2.43 -3.73 -0.29
CA ASN A 23 2.76 -4.54 -1.45
C ASN A 23 1.74 -4.35 -2.56
N GLY A 24 0.46 -4.37 -2.20
CA GLY A 24 -0.58 -4.17 -3.18
C GLY A 24 -0.50 -2.79 -3.81
N TRP A 25 -0.31 -1.78 -2.96
CA TRP A 25 -0.24 -0.42 -3.46
C TRP A 25 0.92 -0.24 -4.44
N ALA A 26 2.07 -0.80 -4.10
CA ALA A 26 3.22 -0.69 -4.99
C ALA A 26 2.94 -1.36 -6.33
N GLY A 27 2.36 -2.55 -6.29
CA GLY A 27 2.03 -3.25 -7.53
C GLY A 27 1.04 -2.49 -8.37
N GLY A 28 0.00 -1.95 -7.73
CA GLY A 28 -0.99 -1.20 -8.46
C GLY A 28 -0.44 0.08 -9.05
N PHE A 29 0.35 0.80 -8.27
CA PHE A 29 0.93 2.06 -8.73
C PHE A 29 1.81 1.83 -9.97
N LEU A 30 2.56 0.74 -9.97
CA LEU A 30 3.46 0.42 -11.07
C LEU A 30 2.76 -0.36 -12.19
N HIS A 31 1.48 -0.63 -12.02
CA HIS A 31 0.70 -1.38 -13.01
C HIS A 31 1.25 -2.79 -13.22
N ASN A 32 1.81 -3.37 -12.19
CA ASN A 32 2.25 -4.75 -12.25
C ASN A 32 1.04 -5.67 -12.22
N PRO A 33 1.18 -6.89 -12.76
CA PRO A 33 0.06 -7.83 -12.67
C PRO A 33 -0.28 -8.12 -11.22
N LYS A 34 -1.57 -8.20 -10.94
CA LYS A 34 -2.02 -8.56 -9.62
C LYS A 34 -1.58 -9.99 -9.32
N ARG A 35 -1.13 -10.22 -8.08
CA ARG A 35 -0.78 -11.57 -7.68
C ARG A 35 -1.98 -12.50 -7.80
N GLU A 36 -1.72 -13.68 -8.31
CA GLU A 36 -2.78 -14.66 -8.46
C GLU A 36 -2.60 -15.78 -7.46
N GLU A 37 -2.46 -15.42 -6.20
CA GLU A 37 -2.37 -16.40 -5.16
C GLU A 37 -3.75 -16.70 -4.62
N GLN A 38 -3.87 -17.88 -4.07
CA GLN A 38 -5.16 -18.27 -3.55
C GLN A 38 -5.59 -17.45 -2.35
N ARG A 39 -4.64 -16.83 -1.69
CA ARG A 39 -4.94 -16.11 -0.46
C ARG A 39 -4.60 -14.66 -0.55
N LEU A 40 -5.23 -13.99 -1.47
CA LEU A 40 -5.15 -12.54 -1.47
C LEU A 40 -6.00 -12.04 -0.32
N ASN A 41 -5.44 -11.19 0.52
CA ASN A 41 -6.24 -10.65 1.59
C ASN A 41 -6.75 -9.27 1.23
N GLU A 42 -7.62 -8.76 2.10
CA GLU A 42 -8.27 -7.49 1.82
C GLU A 42 -7.25 -6.36 1.74
N ALA A 43 -6.24 -6.43 2.58
CA ALA A 43 -5.25 -5.36 2.60
C ALA A 43 -4.53 -5.27 1.26
N TYR A 44 -4.12 -6.41 0.72
CA TYR A 44 -3.44 -6.40 -0.56
C TYR A 44 -4.35 -5.86 -1.66
N GLU A 45 -5.59 -6.32 -1.68
CA GLU A 45 -6.49 -5.89 -2.73
C GLU A 45 -6.84 -4.41 -2.63
N ALA A 46 -7.05 -3.94 -1.42
CA ALA A 46 -7.32 -2.53 -1.24
C ALA A 46 -6.11 -1.70 -1.67
N GLY A 47 -4.92 -2.16 -1.27
CA GLY A 47 -3.71 -1.45 -1.68
C GLY A 47 -3.57 -1.41 -3.18
N TYR A 48 -3.81 -2.54 -3.84
CA TYR A 48 -3.68 -2.59 -5.29
C TYR A 48 -4.62 -1.59 -5.95
N THR A 49 -5.87 -1.56 -5.52
CA THR A 49 -6.83 -0.62 -6.08
C THR A 49 -6.39 0.82 -5.86
N HIS A 50 -5.95 1.13 -4.64
CA HIS A 50 -5.51 2.50 -4.36
C HIS A 50 -4.27 2.86 -5.14
N GLY A 51 -3.37 1.87 -5.33
CA GLY A 51 -2.19 2.12 -6.14
C GLY A 51 -2.54 2.43 -7.58
N LEU A 52 -3.49 1.69 -8.14
CA LEU A 52 -3.94 1.96 -9.50
C LEU A 52 -4.49 3.37 -9.63
N GLU A 53 -5.17 3.84 -8.61
CA GLU A 53 -5.74 5.18 -8.60
C GLU A 53 -4.73 6.23 -8.19
N LYS A 54 -3.54 5.81 -7.83
CA LYS A 54 -2.49 6.69 -7.33
C LYS A 54 -2.97 7.49 -6.13
N ASN A 55 -3.78 6.83 -5.30
CA ASN A 55 -4.32 7.42 -4.09
C ASN A 55 -3.29 7.31 -2.97
N SER A 56 -2.75 8.41 -2.55
CA SER A 56 -1.68 8.41 -1.56
C SER A 56 -2.18 8.70 -0.14
N SER A 57 -3.47 8.65 0.08
CA SER A 57 -3.99 8.91 1.41
C SER A 57 -4.93 7.83 1.93
N GLY A 58 -5.35 6.90 1.09
CA GLY A 58 -6.27 5.87 1.53
C GLY A 58 -5.67 4.85 2.47
N PHE A 59 -4.35 4.87 2.65
CA PHE A 59 -3.69 3.89 3.49
C PHE A 59 -3.99 4.09 4.97
N GLU A 60 -4.54 5.22 5.36
CA GLU A 60 -4.75 5.49 6.78
C GLU A 60 -5.67 4.47 7.44
N ALA A 61 -6.59 3.91 6.67
CA ALA A 61 -7.48 2.89 7.21
C ALA A 61 -6.77 1.57 7.47
N TRP A 62 -5.55 1.43 6.98
CA TRP A 62 -4.82 0.17 7.06
C TRP A 62 -3.61 0.24 7.97
N ILE A 63 -3.53 1.26 8.78
CA ILE A 63 -2.45 1.36 9.77
C ILE A 63 -2.70 0.31 10.83
N ARG A 64 -1.76 -0.62 10.97
CA ARG A 64 -1.91 -1.73 11.90
C ARG A 64 -1.12 -1.52 13.17
N ALA A 65 0.05 -0.93 13.06
CA ALA A 65 0.89 -0.75 14.22
C ALA A 65 0.73 0.65 14.74
N PRO A 66 0.40 0.80 16.02
CA PRO A 66 0.27 2.15 16.57
C PRO A 66 1.59 2.88 16.47
N ALA A 67 1.54 4.07 15.95
CA ALA A 67 2.77 4.85 15.82
C ALA A 67 3.32 5.25 17.17
N ALA A 68 2.50 5.22 18.18
CA ALA A 68 2.92 5.66 19.50
C ALA A 68 3.72 4.63 20.25
N LYS A 69 4.00 3.51 19.69
CA LYS A 69 4.76 2.50 20.42
C LYS A 69 6.20 2.85 20.60
#